data_1699fadc3bbdfa96c5841a41fcb4d9dd
#
_entry.id   1699fadc3bbdfa96c5841a41fcb4d9dd
#
_cell.length_a   1.000
_cell.length_b   1.000
_cell.length_c   1.000
_cell.angle_alpha   90.00
_cell.angle_beta   90.00
_cell.angle_gamma   90.00
#
_symmetry.space_group_name_H-M   'P 1'
#
loop_
_entity.id
_entity.type
_entity.pdbx_description
1 polymer ?
#
loop_
_entity_poly.entity_id
_entity_poly.type
_entity_poly.pdbx_seq_one_letter_code
_entity_poly.pdbx_strand_id
1 'polypeptide(L)'
;MTRIVVLKSAQADFNALRSDFKARHTTAAQAQFTATFRQLFADLKAFPDSGTPVEAAREVGMDVRQRLCEEIRLIYHHDRAHGIVYIRMFLPVRRDFLSHLTTRILRPDF
;
A
#
# COMPACT_ATOMS: atom_id res chain seq x y z
N MET A 1 -13.07 -8.12 13.59
CA MET A 1 -11.64 -8.35 13.32
C MET A 1 -11.28 -7.89 11.92
N THR A 2 -10.20 -7.17 11.78
CA THR A 2 -9.80 -6.62 10.48
C THR A 2 -9.09 -7.67 9.62
N ARG A 3 -9.49 -7.76 8.35
CA ARG A 3 -8.87 -8.63 7.38
C ARG A 3 -8.13 -7.81 6.33
N ILE A 4 -6.95 -8.27 5.90
CA ILE A 4 -6.15 -7.62 4.86
C ILE A 4 -6.37 -8.37 3.56
N VAL A 5 -6.72 -7.64 2.50
CA VAL A 5 -6.83 -8.18 1.14
C VAL A 5 -5.90 -7.40 0.24
N VAL A 6 -4.95 -8.09 -0.39
CA VAL A 6 -4.03 -7.46 -1.35
C VAL A 6 -4.62 -7.66 -2.74
N LEU A 7 -4.95 -6.56 -3.41
CA LEU A 7 -5.50 -6.63 -4.77
C LEU A 7 -4.43 -7.14 -5.74
N LYS A 8 -4.88 -7.75 -6.86
CA LYS A 8 -3.95 -8.34 -7.84
C LYS A 8 -2.94 -7.33 -8.38
N SER A 9 -3.39 -6.10 -8.68
CA SER A 9 -2.49 -5.06 -9.17
C SER A 9 -1.47 -4.65 -8.12
N ALA A 10 -1.87 -4.60 -6.84
CA ALA A 10 -0.96 -4.30 -5.74
C ALA A 10 0.04 -5.44 -5.54
N GLN A 11 -0.40 -6.68 -5.66
CA GLN A 11 0.51 -7.83 -5.58
C GLN A 11 1.57 -7.79 -6.68
N ALA A 12 1.17 -7.39 -7.88
CA ALA A 12 2.11 -7.23 -9.00
C ALA A 12 3.11 -6.11 -8.72
N ASP A 13 2.66 -4.98 -8.15
CA ASP A 13 3.54 -3.90 -7.73
C ASP A 13 4.58 -4.40 -6.74
N PHE A 14 4.14 -5.13 -5.73
CA PHE A 14 5.02 -5.63 -4.67
C PHE A 14 6.03 -6.64 -5.21
N ASN A 15 5.59 -7.52 -6.07
CA ASN A 15 6.48 -8.52 -6.68
C ASN A 15 7.59 -7.85 -7.49
N ALA A 16 7.25 -6.81 -8.26
CA ALA A 16 8.23 -6.05 -9.03
C ALA A 16 9.23 -5.33 -8.13
N LEU A 17 8.74 -4.69 -7.06
CA LEU A 17 9.60 -3.99 -6.11
C LEU A 17 10.52 -4.94 -5.36
N ARG A 18 10.00 -6.09 -4.95
CA ARG A 18 10.79 -7.10 -4.25
C ARG A 18 11.87 -7.69 -5.16
N SER A 19 11.53 -7.96 -6.41
CA SER A 19 12.48 -8.46 -7.40
C SER A 19 13.61 -7.47 -7.66
N ASP A 20 13.26 -6.19 -7.80
CA ASP A 20 14.23 -5.10 -7.98
C ASP A 20 15.14 -4.96 -6.75
N PHE A 21 14.55 -5.04 -5.56
CA PHE A 21 15.31 -4.99 -4.30
C PHE A 21 16.29 -6.18 -4.21
N LYS A 22 15.81 -7.37 -4.54
CA LYS A 22 16.60 -8.59 -4.51
C LYS A 22 17.84 -8.50 -5.40
N ALA A 23 17.70 -7.88 -6.57
CA ALA A 23 18.80 -7.72 -7.53
C ALA A 23 19.92 -6.81 -7.03
N ARG A 24 19.62 -5.93 -6.03
CA ARG A 24 20.54 -4.88 -5.59
C ARG A 24 20.99 -5.02 -4.13
N HIS A 25 20.49 -6.03 -3.40
CA HIS A 25 20.73 -6.13 -1.95
C HIS A 25 21.10 -7.55 -1.52
N THR A 26 21.72 -7.63 -0.35
CA THR A 26 22.14 -8.91 0.25
C THR A 26 20.94 -9.74 0.70
N THR A 27 21.17 -11.02 0.94
CA THR A 27 20.15 -11.92 1.51
C THR A 27 19.65 -11.42 2.86
N ALA A 28 20.54 -10.91 3.70
CA ALA A 28 20.15 -10.36 5.00
C ALA A 28 19.24 -9.13 4.84
N ALA A 29 19.55 -8.24 3.89
CA ALA A 29 18.72 -7.07 3.60
C ALA A 29 17.35 -7.47 3.05
N GLN A 30 17.29 -8.52 2.22
CA GLN A 30 16.02 -9.05 1.70
C GLN A 30 15.14 -9.60 2.81
N ALA A 31 15.72 -10.31 3.78
CA ALA A 31 14.99 -10.83 4.92
C ALA A 31 14.42 -9.70 5.76
N GLN A 32 15.21 -8.65 5.97
CA GLN A 32 14.77 -7.46 6.71
C GLN A 32 13.63 -6.73 5.99
N PHE A 33 13.72 -6.59 4.68
CA PHE A 33 12.68 -5.99 3.83
C PHE A 33 11.35 -6.72 4.02
N THR A 34 11.38 -8.06 3.91
CA THR A 34 10.18 -8.89 4.08
C THR A 34 9.63 -8.77 5.49
N ALA A 35 10.48 -8.78 6.51
CA ALA A 35 10.04 -8.67 7.91
C ALA A 35 9.38 -7.32 8.17
N THR A 36 9.91 -6.24 7.61
CA THR A 36 9.37 -4.89 7.78
C THR A 36 7.96 -4.79 7.20
N PHE A 37 7.72 -5.34 6.01
CA PHE A 37 6.39 -5.33 5.41
C PHE A 37 5.41 -6.25 6.16
N ARG A 38 5.88 -7.38 6.65
CA ARG A 38 5.05 -8.26 7.49
C ARG A 38 4.58 -7.54 8.75
N GLN A 39 5.47 -6.78 9.37
CA GLN A 39 5.13 -5.97 10.54
C GLN A 39 4.12 -4.88 10.18
N LEU A 40 4.29 -4.23 9.04
CA LEU A 40 3.35 -3.21 8.57
C LEU A 40 1.94 -3.79 8.40
N PHE A 41 1.82 -4.98 7.83
CA PHE A 41 0.52 -5.63 7.69
C PHE A 41 -0.09 -5.98 9.05
N ALA A 42 0.72 -6.42 10.01
CA ALA A 42 0.24 -6.67 11.37
C ALA A 42 -0.26 -5.38 12.01
N ASP A 43 0.44 -4.27 11.81
CA ASP A 43 0.03 -2.95 12.31
C ASP A 43 -1.29 -2.51 11.70
N LEU A 44 -1.49 -2.73 10.41
CA LEU A 44 -2.73 -2.37 9.73
C LEU A 44 -3.92 -3.23 10.20
N LYS A 45 -3.67 -4.48 10.55
CA LYS A 45 -4.71 -5.32 11.15
C LYS A 45 -5.14 -4.79 12.50
N ALA A 46 -4.18 -4.38 13.32
CA ALA A 46 -4.45 -3.86 14.66
C ALA A 46 -5.01 -2.44 14.61
N PHE A 47 -4.50 -1.60 13.71
CA PHE A 47 -4.83 -0.18 13.61
C PHE A 47 -5.10 0.20 12.15
N PRO A 48 -6.25 -0.17 11.60
CA PRO A 48 -6.54 0.04 10.17
C PRO A 48 -6.60 1.51 9.76
N ASP A 49 -6.78 2.44 10.71
CA ASP A 49 -6.82 3.87 10.43
C ASP A 49 -5.51 4.58 10.72
N SER A 50 -4.42 3.84 10.92
CA SER A 50 -3.12 4.41 11.28
C SER A 50 -2.45 5.19 10.14
N GLY A 51 -2.87 4.96 8.89
CA GLY A 51 -2.31 5.67 7.74
C GLY A 51 -2.81 7.11 7.65
N THR A 52 -2.03 7.94 6.96
CA THR A 52 -2.40 9.32 6.68
C THR A 52 -3.44 9.37 5.57
N PRO A 53 -4.57 10.06 5.75
CA PRO A 53 -5.55 10.22 4.67
C PRO A 53 -4.94 10.88 3.44
N VAL A 54 -5.33 10.40 2.27
CA VAL A 54 -4.94 10.99 0.99
C VAL A 54 -5.95 12.06 0.63
N GLU A 55 -5.54 13.33 0.65
CA GLU A 55 -6.44 14.46 0.46
C GLU A 55 -7.19 14.41 -0.87
N ALA A 56 -6.49 14.11 -1.95
CA ALA A 56 -7.12 14.02 -3.28
C ALA A 56 -8.25 12.98 -3.32
N ALA A 57 -8.12 11.89 -2.57
CA ALA A 57 -9.17 10.89 -2.47
C ALA A 57 -10.34 11.37 -1.60
N ARG A 58 -10.05 12.11 -0.52
CA ARG A 58 -11.08 12.67 0.35
C ARG A 58 -11.97 13.64 -0.42
N GLU A 59 -11.39 14.43 -1.29
CA GLU A 59 -12.13 15.43 -2.09
C GLU A 59 -13.19 14.77 -2.98
N VAL A 60 -13.00 13.50 -3.34
CA VAL A 60 -13.99 12.74 -4.13
C VAL A 60 -14.72 11.68 -3.30
N GLY A 61 -14.66 11.81 -1.98
CA GLY A 61 -15.44 10.95 -1.08
C GLY A 61 -14.86 9.57 -0.83
N MET A 62 -13.58 9.35 -1.10
CA MET A 62 -12.94 8.05 -0.89
C MET A 62 -12.06 8.05 0.36
N ASP A 63 -12.20 7.04 1.23
CA ASP A 63 -11.35 6.86 2.41
C ASP A 63 -10.12 6.05 2.03
N VAL A 64 -9.16 6.70 1.41
CA VAL A 64 -7.89 6.11 1.01
C VAL A 64 -6.79 6.69 1.89
N ARG A 65 -5.92 5.82 2.39
CA ARG A 65 -4.84 6.20 3.31
C ARG A 65 -3.52 5.66 2.81
N GLN A 66 -2.42 6.23 3.32
CA GLN A 66 -1.07 5.79 2.95
C GLN A 66 -0.22 5.56 4.20
N ARG A 67 0.69 4.60 4.09
CA ARG A 67 1.77 4.36 5.04
C ARG A 67 3.09 4.28 4.27
N LEU A 68 4.14 4.82 4.86
CA LEU A 68 5.49 4.73 4.28
C LEU A 68 6.25 3.59 4.92
N CYS A 69 6.95 2.81 4.10
CA CYS A 69 7.73 1.66 4.55
C CYS A 69 8.84 1.40 3.53
N GLU A 70 10.10 1.41 3.95
CA GLU A 70 11.24 1.14 3.07
C GLU A 70 11.24 2.01 1.80
N GLU A 71 10.92 3.29 1.95
CA GLU A 71 10.79 4.25 0.85
C GLU A 71 9.75 3.86 -0.19
N ILE A 72 8.75 3.09 0.24
CA ILE A 72 7.62 2.69 -0.58
C ILE A 72 6.35 3.20 0.09
N ARG A 73 5.45 3.78 -0.70
CA ARG A 73 4.12 4.15 -0.24
C ARG A 73 3.21 2.93 -0.38
N LEU A 74 2.62 2.51 0.71
CA LEU A 74 1.53 1.53 0.69
C LEU A 74 0.24 2.30 0.74
N ILE A 75 -0.59 2.16 -0.29
CA ILE A 75 -1.86 2.87 -0.39
C ILE A 75 -2.99 1.86 -0.21
N TYR A 76 -3.89 2.15 0.72
CA TYR A 76 -4.95 1.23 1.07
C TYR A 76 -6.28 1.94 1.29
N HIS A 77 -7.35 1.17 1.22
CA HIS A 77 -8.72 1.60 1.49
C HIS A 77 -9.25 0.77 2.65
N HIS A 78 -9.82 1.42 3.66
CA HIS A 78 -10.44 0.72 4.79
C HIS A 78 -11.94 0.66 4.59
N ASP A 79 -12.45 -0.54 4.36
CA ASP A 79 -13.89 -0.81 4.31
C ASP A 79 -14.36 -1.13 5.73
N ARG A 80 -14.83 -0.10 6.42
CA ARG A 80 -15.24 -0.20 7.82
C ARG A 80 -16.45 -1.12 8.00
N ALA A 81 -17.37 -1.08 7.05
CA ALA A 81 -18.60 -1.86 7.14
C ALA A 81 -18.33 -3.36 7.16
N HIS A 82 -17.28 -3.80 6.47
CA HIS A 82 -16.95 -5.22 6.35
C HIS A 82 -15.68 -5.61 7.11
N GLY A 83 -15.01 -4.65 7.75
CA GLY A 83 -13.77 -4.91 8.49
C GLY A 83 -12.62 -5.36 7.59
N ILE A 84 -12.51 -4.80 6.41
CA ILE A 84 -11.51 -5.19 5.42
C ILE A 84 -10.63 -4.01 5.07
N VAL A 85 -9.31 -4.24 5.04
CA VAL A 85 -8.33 -3.30 4.49
C VAL A 85 -7.89 -3.83 3.12
N TYR A 86 -8.19 -3.07 2.07
CA TYR A 86 -7.79 -3.42 0.71
C TYR A 86 -6.50 -2.70 0.37
N ILE A 87 -5.43 -3.45 0.16
CA ILE A 87 -4.16 -2.89 -0.30
C ILE A 87 -4.29 -2.64 -1.79
N ARG A 88 -4.24 -1.36 -2.19
CA ARG A 88 -4.54 -0.92 -3.55
C ARG A 88 -3.30 -0.77 -4.42
N MET A 89 -2.18 -0.34 -3.82
CA MET A 89 -0.99 0.00 -4.59
C MET A 89 0.23 0.05 -3.70
N PHE A 90 1.38 -0.38 -4.22
CA PHE A 90 2.70 -0.09 -3.65
C PHE A 90 3.45 0.79 -4.64
N LEU A 91 3.95 1.93 -4.20
CA LEU A 91 4.58 2.90 -5.08
C LEU A 91 5.84 3.46 -4.44
N PRO A 92 7.00 3.39 -5.12
CA PRO A 92 8.21 4.05 -4.60
C PRO A 92 7.96 5.54 -4.40
N VAL A 93 8.50 6.10 -3.31
CA VAL A 93 8.28 7.52 -2.96
C VAL A 93 8.78 8.47 -4.04
N ARG A 94 9.76 8.06 -4.85
CA ARG A 94 10.30 8.87 -5.94
C ARG A 94 9.39 8.96 -7.17
N ARG A 95 8.34 8.14 -7.23
CA ARG A 95 7.39 8.16 -8.35
C ARG A 95 6.36 9.26 -8.15
N ASP A 96 5.82 9.77 -9.27
CA ASP A 96 4.76 10.77 -9.23
C ASP A 96 3.48 10.16 -8.64
N PHE A 97 3.24 10.46 -7.37
CA PHE A 97 2.13 9.91 -6.62
C PHE A 97 0.77 10.31 -7.22
N LEU A 98 0.58 11.60 -7.53
CA LEU A 98 -0.71 12.09 -8.01
C LEU A 98 -1.08 11.47 -9.35
N SER A 99 -0.12 11.33 -10.25
CA SER A 99 -0.36 10.71 -11.55
C SER A 99 -0.82 9.26 -11.40
N HIS A 100 -0.13 8.48 -10.56
CA HIS A 100 -0.48 7.09 -10.31
C HIS A 100 -1.81 6.96 -9.58
N LEU A 101 -2.06 7.83 -8.62
CA LEU A 101 -3.32 7.85 -7.87
C LEU A 101 -4.50 8.10 -8.81
N THR A 102 -4.39 9.09 -9.68
CA THR A 102 -5.44 9.42 -10.64
C THR A 102 -5.72 8.26 -11.59
N THR A 103 -4.65 7.65 -12.12
CA THR A 103 -4.77 6.57 -13.09
C THR A 103 -5.34 5.30 -12.46
N ARG A 104 -4.97 4.97 -11.23
CA ARG A 104 -5.26 3.66 -10.65
C ARG A 104 -6.38 3.63 -9.64
N ILE A 105 -6.66 4.76 -8.98
CA ILE A 105 -7.59 4.76 -7.85
C ILE A 105 -8.77 5.70 -8.05
N LEU A 106 -8.53 6.91 -8.54
CA LEU A 106 -9.57 7.95 -8.64
C LEU A 106 -10.40 7.89 -9.91
N ARG A 107 -10.10 6.99 -10.83
CA ARG A 107 -10.86 6.86 -12.08
C ARG A 107 -12.24 6.28 -11.80
N PRO A 108 -13.31 6.90 -12.34
CA PRO A 108 -14.67 6.44 -12.07
C PRO A 108 -14.99 5.02 -12.59
N ASP A 109 -14.29 4.56 -13.61
CA ASP A 109 -14.50 3.26 -14.24
C ASP A 109 -13.66 2.14 -13.62
N PHE A 110 -13.10 2.41 -12.49
CA PHE A 110 -12.22 1.47 -11.79
C PHE A 110 -12.98 0.32 -11.19
#